data_b5404e296166e8f22edad52522af5454
#
_entry.id   b5404e296166e8f22edad52522af5454
#
_cell.length_a   1.000
_cell.length_b   1.000
_cell.length_c   1.000
_cell.angle_alpha   90.00
_cell.angle_beta   90.00
_cell.angle_gamma   90.00
#
_symmetry.space_group_name_H-M   'P 1'
#
loop_
_entity.id
_entity.type
_entity.pdbx_description
1 polymer ?
#
loop_
_entity_poly.entity_id
_entity_poly.type
_entity_poly.pdbx_seq_one_letter_code
_entity_poly.pdbx_strand_id
1 'polypeptide(L)'
;FLSVAATLNFDYLNEVAAPLANSSARVPFLDLIQHSRSRALLENAGYRSFALSSGLLFTEIETADVYLSPHPSPFNELEGLLLSNTLLQLPLEIMGQEAYLPGYRAHQERILYAFEALSQLPAVAGPKFVFAHIIAPHPPFVFDRTGASIQPDRTYFLGDADGYRGNTVEYL
;
A
#
# COMPACT_ATOMS: atom_id res chain seq x y z
N PHE A 1 -9.41 5.04 1.74
CA PHE A 1 -9.20 4.50 3.08
C PHE A 1 -10.52 4.32 3.85
N LEU A 2 -11.51 5.24 3.73
CA LEU A 2 -12.80 5.12 4.41
C LEU A 2 -13.54 3.83 4.03
N SER A 3 -13.59 3.48 2.75
CA SER A 3 -14.23 2.25 2.29
C SER A 3 -13.53 1.00 2.82
N VAL A 4 -12.19 1.00 2.88
CA VAL A 4 -11.42 -0.10 3.46
C VAL A 4 -11.71 -0.25 4.94
N ALA A 5 -11.68 0.85 5.71
CA ALA A 5 -12.02 0.82 7.13
C ALA A 5 -13.44 0.33 7.37
N ALA A 6 -14.42 0.82 6.60
CA ALA A 6 -15.80 0.39 6.70
C ALA A 6 -15.99 -1.10 6.39
N THR A 7 -15.37 -1.58 5.31
CA THR A 7 -15.43 -2.99 4.89
C THR A 7 -14.83 -3.92 5.94
N LEU A 8 -13.64 -3.58 6.45
CA LEU A 8 -12.94 -4.39 7.42
C LEU A 8 -13.60 -4.41 8.80
N ASN A 9 -14.46 -3.44 9.11
CA ASN A 9 -15.17 -3.34 10.39
C ASN A 9 -16.67 -3.65 10.30
N PHE A 10 -17.20 -3.98 9.11
CA PHE A 10 -18.63 -4.24 8.88
C PHE A 10 -19.52 -3.05 9.33
N ASP A 11 -19.04 -1.83 9.13
CA ASP A 11 -19.68 -0.62 9.64
C ASP A 11 -19.55 0.53 8.64
N TYR A 12 -20.57 1.38 8.53
CA TYR A 12 -20.53 2.59 7.70
C TYR A 12 -19.68 3.71 8.30
N LEU A 13 -19.22 3.56 9.53
CA LEU A 13 -18.34 4.48 10.26
C LEU A 13 -18.92 5.90 10.41
N ASN A 14 -20.25 6.06 10.34
CA ASN A 14 -20.90 7.36 10.42
C ASN A 14 -20.57 8.10 11.73
N GLU A 15 -20.51 7.38 12.85
CA GLU A 15 -20.19 7.95 14.15
C GLU A 15 -18.73 8.42 14.24
N VAL A 16 -17.80 7.74 13.53
CA VAL A 16 -16.39 8.12 13.48
C VAL A 16 -16.15 9.22 12.46
N ALA A 17 -16.87 9.18 11.33
CA ALA A 17 -16.70 10.13 10.24
C ALA A 17 -17.36 11.48 10.50
N ALA A 18 -18.53 11.51 11.14
CA ALA A 18 -19.30 12.74 11.35
C ALA A 18 -18.51 13.83 12.13
N PRO A 19 -17.82 13.54 13.25
CA PRO A 19 -17.00 14.52 13.93
C PRO A 19 -15.82 15.02 13.12
N LEU A 20 -15.38 14.25 12.11
CA LEU A 20 -14.23 14.52 11.28
C LEU A 20 -14.56 15.13 9.91
N ALA A 21 -15.84 15.40 9.63
CA ALA A 21 -16.31 15.87 8.33
C ALA A 21 -15.61 17.14 7.82
N ASN A 22 -15.17 17.99 8.75
CA ASN A 22 -14.43 19.23 8.46
C ASN A 22 -12.93 19.15 8.91
N SER A 23 -12.41 17.95 9.15
CA SER A 23 -11.05 17.72 9.64
C SER A 23 -10.26 16.89 8.63
N SER A 24 -8.97 17.16 8.52
CA SER A 24 -8.02 16.31 7.81
C SER A 24 -7.48 15.15 8.68
N ALA A 25 -7.99 15.00 9.90
CA ALA A 25 -7.55 13.93 10.80
C ALA A 25 -7.93 12.55 10.25
N ARG A 26 -6.93 11.74 9.97
CA ARG A 26 -7.09 10.39 9.39
C ARG A 26 -6.68 9.27 10.35
N VAL A 27 -6.05 9.63 11.47
CA VAL A 27 -5.52 8.69 12.47
C VAL A 27 -6.58 7.69 12.98
N PRO A 28 -7.84 8.10 13.31
CA PRO A 28 -8.84 7.14 13.77
C PRO A 28 -9.17 6.04 12.77
N PHE A 29 -9.08 6.34 11.46
CA PHE A 29 -9.31 5.34 10.41
C PHE A 29 -8.13 4.41 10.21
N LEU A 30 -6.90 4.88 10.47
CA LEU A 30 -5.71 4.02 10.49
C LEU A 30 -5.84 2.94 11.56
N ASP A 31 -6.22 3.33 12.77
CA ASP A 31 -6.40 2.39 13.88
C ASP A 31 -7.47 1.34 13.57
N LEU A 32 -8.59 1.76 12.97
CA LEU A 32 -9.64 0.85 12.53
C LEU A 32 -9.20 -0.13 11.44
N ILE A 33 -8.23 0.22 10.61
CA ILE A 33 -7.67 -0.67 9.60
C ILE A 33 -6.66 -1.62 10.24
N GLN A 34 -5.76 -1.09 11.06
CA GLN A 34 -4.73 -1.88 11.76
C GLN A 34 -5.34 -2.93 12.71
N HIS A 35 -6.42 -2.59 13.41
CA HIS A 35 -7.07 -3.41 14.42
C HIS A 35 -8.52 -3.73 14.05
N SER A 36 -8.75 -4.13 12.81
CA SER A 36 -10.10 -4.33 12.28
C SER A 36 -10.85 -5.48 12.95
N ARG A 37 -12.19 -5.32 13.03
CA ARG A 37 -13.08 -6.35 13.59
C ARG A 37 -13.02 -7.66 12.82
N SER A 38 -12.91 -7.63 11.49
CA SER A 38 -12.78 -8.82 10.65
C SER A 38 -11.53 -9.61 10.99
N ARG A 39 -10.40 -8.91 11.15
CA ARG A 39 -9.14 -9.53 11.52
C ARG A 39 -9.22 -10.15 12.91
N ALA A 40 -9.66 -9.39 13.93
CA ALA A 40 -9.81 -9.87 15.29
C ALA A 40 -10.74 -11.08 15.38
N LEU A 41 -11.87 -11.08 14.65
CA LEU A 41 -12.80 -12.20 14.60
C LEU A 41 -12.14 -13.47 14.04
N LEU A 42 -11.39 -13.34 12.95
CA LEU A 42 -10.75 -14.47 12.29
C LEU A 42 -9.55 -14.99 13.09
N GLU A 43 -8.73 -14.12 13.67
CA GLU A 43 -7.65 -14.52 14.57
C GLU A 43 -8.18 -15.29 15.79
N ASN A 44 -9.28 -14.84 16.41
CA ASN A 44 -9.96 -15.56 17.48
C ASN A 44 -10.53 -16.92 17.04
N ALA A 45 -10.84 -17.08 15.76
CA ALA A 45 -11.26 -18.36 15.17
C ALA A 45 -10.06 -19.24 14.74
N GLY A 46 -8.83 -18.84 15.05
CA GLY A 46 -7.62 -19.61 14.75
C GLY A 46 -7.03 -19.37 13.36
N TYR A 47 -7.45 -18.32 12.68
CA TYR A 47 -6.82 -17.89 11.43
C TYR A 47 -5.54 -17.10 11.73
N ARG A 48 -4.53 -17.32 10.91
CA ARG A 48 -3.32 -16.51 10.91
C ARG A 48 -3.48 -15.35 9.91
N SER A 49 -3.17 -14.13 10.35
CA SER A 49 -3.28 -12.95 9.52
C SER A 49 -2.03 -12.72 8.70
N PHE A 50 -2.22 -12.42 7.42
CA PHE A 50 -1.19 -12.05 6.45
C PHE A 50 -1.57 -10.73 5.83
N ALA A 51 -0.65 -9.77 5.78
CA ALA A 51 -0.84 -8.52 5.07
C ALA A 51 0.29 -8.30 4.08
N LEU A 52 -0.05 -7.84 2.88
CA LEU A 52 0.90 -7.48 1.85
C LEU A 52 1.09 -5.97 1.82
N SER A 53 2.35 -5.53 1.67
CA SER A 53 2.67 -4.12 1.51
C SER A 53 1.94 -3.52 0.31
N SER A 54 1.19 -2.45 0.55
CA SER A 54 0.47 -1.68 -0.47
C SER A 54 1.26 -0.48 -0.98
N GLY A 55 2.20 0.03 -0.18
CA GLY A 55 2.90 1.29 -0.40
C GLY A 55 2.05 2.53 -0.08
N LEU A 56 0.85 2.33 0.48
CA LEU A 56 -0.04 3.41 0.88
C LEU A 56 -0.26 3.35 2.39
N LEU A 57 0.24 4.34 3.11
CA LEU A 57 0.21 4.41 4.58
C LEU A 57 -1.13 3.97 5.20
N PHE A 58 -2.25 4.33 4.56
CA PHE A 58 -3.59 4.03 5.08
C PHE A 58 -4.02 2.57 4.95
N THR A 59 -3.30 1.76 4.20
CA THR A 59 -3.62 0.35 3.97
C THR A 59 -2.43 -0.58 4.23
N GLU A 60 -1.38 -0.08 4.88
CA GLU A 60 -0.32 -0.91 5.44
C GLU A 60 -0.79 -1.51 6.77
N ILE A 61 -0.92 -2.83 6.86
CA ILE A 61 -1.30 -3.54 8.09
C ILE A 61 -0.05 -4.26 8.64
N GLU A 62 0.88 -3.48 9.15
CA GLU A 62 2.15 -3.97 9.70
C GLU A 62 1.97 -4.78 10.99
N THR A 63 0.81 -4.65 11.64
CA THR A 63 0.44 -5.40 12.85
C THR A 63 -0.10 -6.81 12.58
N ALA A 64 -0.17 -7.26 11.31
CA ALA A 64 -0.54 -8.63 10.97
C ALA A 64 0.49 -9.64 11.51
N ASP A 65 0.09 -10.90 11.75
CA ASP A 65 1.01 -11.97 12.18
C ASP A 65 2.17 -12.16 11.20
N VAL A 66 1.91 -11.92 9.92
CA VAL A 66 2.92 -11.93 8.86
C VAL A 66 2.70 -10.73 7.95
N TYR A 67 3.67 -9.84 7.94
CA TYR A 67 3.72 -8.74 7.00
C TYR A 67 4.69 -9.07 5.87
N LEU A 68 4.21 -9.01 4.62
CA LEU A 68 4.94 -9.39 3.41
C LEU A 68 5.25 -8.15 2.58
N SER A 69 6.53 -7.85 2.42
CA SER A 69 7.03 -6.73 1.62
C SER A 69 8.25 -7.18 0.81
N PRO A 70 8.43 -6.71 -0.44
CA PRO A 70 9.61 -7.03 -1.24
C PRO A 70 10.89 -6.48 -0.60
N HIS A 71 10.76 -5.31 0.01
CA HIS A 71 11.84 -4.63 0.71
C HIS A 71 11.29 -4.09 2.02
N PRO A 72 11.53 -4.76 3.15
CA PRO A 72 11.18 -4.18 4.45
C PRO A 72 11.97 -2.87 4.62
N SER A 73 11.31 -1.77 4.32
CA SER A 73 11.94 -0.45 4.45
C SER A 73 12.10 -0.09 5.92
N PRO A 74 13.28 0.35 6.35
CA PRO A 74 13.45 0.93 7.68
C PRO A 74 12.79 2.31 7.81
N PHE A 75 12.29 2.88 6.69
CA PHE A 75 11.69 4.20 6.63
C PHE A 75 10.19 4.11 6.36
N ASN A 76 9.42 4.91 7.08
CA ASN A 76 8.01 5.13 6.74
C ASN A 76 7.87 6.02 5.49
N GLU A 77 6.64 6.16 4.97
CA GLU A 77 6.39 6.90 3.74
C GLU A 77 6.86 8.37 3.82
N LEU A 78 6.63 9.03 4.97
CA LEU A 78 7.06 10.42 5.18
C LEU A 78 8.59 10.54 5.23
N GLU A 79 9.25 9.64 5.95
CA GLU A 79 10.72 9.61 6.02
C GLU A 79 11.31 9.31 4.65
N GLY A 80 10.73 8.37 3.90
CA GLY A 80 11.13 8.08 2.53
C GLY A 80 10.97 9.28 1.60
N LEU A 81 9.86 10.02 1.69
CA LEU A 81 9.65 11.26 0.93
C LEU A 81 10.63 12.36 1.32
N LEU A 82 10.92 12.54 2.60
CA LEU A 82 11.91 13.50 3.06
C LEU A 82 13.31 13.14 2.54
N LEU A 83 13.70 11.88 2.61
CA LEU A 83 14.97 11.40 2.10
C LEU A 83 15.09 11.58 0.60
N SER A 84 14.05 11.23 -0.18
CA SER A 84 14.06 11.36 -1.63
C SER A 84 14.11 12.81 -2.15
N ASN A 85 13.75 13.77 -1.31
CA ASN A 85 13.80 15.21 -1.63
C ASN A 85 15.01 15.93 -1.02
N THR A 86 15.99 15.20 -0.50
CA THR A 86 17.19 15.77 0.12
C THR A 86 18.46 15.22 -0.54
N LEU A 87 19.59 15.87 -0.27
CA LEU A 87 20.91 15.37 -0.72
C LEU A 87 21.26 13.99 -0.15
N LEU A 88 20.52 13.50 0.86
CA LEU A 88 20.68 12.16 1.41
C LEU A 88 20.23 11.05 0.45
N GLN A 89 19.49 11.38 -0.61
CA GLN A 89 19.17 10.44 -1.69
C GLN A 89 20.44 9.92 -2.39
N LEU A 90 21.41 10.81 -2.67
CA LEU A 90 22.63 10.45 -3.40
C LEU A 90 23.41 9.27 -2.80
N PRO A 91 23.74 9.24 -1.49
CA PRO A 91 24.40 8.09 -0.91
C PRO A 91 23.55 6.81 -0.95
N LEU A 92 22.21 6.90 -0.84
CA LEU A 92 21.33 5.74 -0.95
C LEU A 92 21.33 5.16 -2.36
N GLU A 93 21.33 6.00 -3.40
CA GLU A 93 21.45 5.59 -4.80
C GLU A 93 22.80 4.90 -5.06
N ILE A 94 23.91 5.48 -4.58
CA ILE A 94 25.25 4.91 -4.70
C ILE A 94 25.35 3.54 -4.03
N MET A 95 24.64 3.35 -2.91
CA MET A 95 24.57 2.08 -2.18
C MET A 95 23.58 1.08 -2.78
N GLY A 96 22.87 1.44 -3.87
CA GLY A 96 21.84 0.59 -4.49
C GLY A 96 20.61 0.41 -3.62
N GLN A 97 20.32 1.35 -2.72
CA GLN A 97 19.21 1.30 -1.77
C GLN A 97 18.01 2.18 -2.18
N GLU A 98 18.00 2.66 -3.42
CA GLU A 98 16.88 3.43 -3.96
C GLU A 98 15.53 2.68 -3.93
N ALA A 99 15.55 1.35 -3.87
CA ALA A 99 14.34 0.53 -3.77
C ALA A 99 13.56 0.76 -2.46
N TYR A 100 14.21 1.31 -1.44
CA TYR A 100 13.55 1.70 -0.18
C TYR A 100 12.84 3.05 -0.26
N LEU A 101 13.12 3.83 -1.31
CA LEU A 101 12.51 5.13 -1.51
C LEU A 101 11.23 4.99 -2.35
N PRO A 102 10.22 5.84 -2.12
CA PRO A 102 9.06 5.92 -2.99
C PRO A 102 9.48 6.20 -4.44
N GLY A 103 9.05 5.36 -5.38
CA GLY A 103 9.42 5.53 -6.77
C GLY A 103 8.72 4.52 -7.69
N TYR A 104 8.81 4.75 -8.99
CA TYR A 104 8.22 3.88 -10.01
C TYR A 104 8.69 2.43 -9.88
N ARG A 105 9.99 2.23 -9.70
CA ARG A 105 10.59 0.91 -9.55
C ARG A 105 10.09 0.20 -8.29
N ALA A 106 10.11 0.87 -7.15
CA ALA A 106 9.63 0.30 -5.88
C ALA A 106 8.14 -0.06 -5.96
N HIS A 107 7.33 0.73 -6.69
CA HIS A 107 5.93 0.43 -6.91
C HIS A 107 5.74 -0.78 -7.83
N GLN A 108 6.50 -0.89 -8.93
CA GLN A 108 6.50 -2.07 -9.80
C GLN A 108 6.86 -3.34 -9.03
N GLU A 109 7.96 -3.32 -8.29
CA GLU A 109 8.45 -4.46 -7.51
C GLU A 109 7.42 -4.89 -6.46
N ARG A 110 6.74 -3.95 -5.82
CA ARG A 110 5.68 -4.23 -4.85
C ARG A 110 4.48 -4.93 -5.48
N ILE A 111 4.03 -4.47 -6.66
CA ILE A 111 2.91 -5.09 -7.37
C ILE A 111 3.29 -6.52 -7.78
N LEU A 112 4.45 -6.72 -8.39
CA LEU A 112 4.91 -8.05 -8.82
C LEU A 112 5.09 -9.01 -7.65
N TYR A 113 5.71 -8.52 -6.58
CA TYR A 113 5.87 -9.27 -5.34
C TYR A 113 4.53 -9.67 -4.72
N ALA A 114 3.53 -8.79 -4.75
CA ALA A 114 2.21 -9.11 -4.22
C ALA A 114 1.57 -10.30 -4.96
N PHE A 115 1.66 -10.35 -6.29
CA PHE A 115 1.17 -11.49 -7.06
C PHE A 115 1.96 -12.77 -6.78
N GLU A 116 3.28 -12.68 -6.69
CA GLU A 116 4.12 -13.82 -6.36
C GLU A 116 3.79 -14.36 -4.96
N ALA A 117 3.76 -13.51 -3.94
CA ALA A 117 3.42 -13.88 -2.57
C ALA A 117 2.03 -14.52 -2.49
N LEU A 118 1.01 -13.92 -3.14
CA LEU A 118 -0.34 -14.49 -3.19
C LEU A 118 -0.36 -15.89 -3.81
N SER A 119 0.46 -16.15 -4.82
CA SER A 119 0.56 -17.48 -5.44
C SER A 119 1.15 -18.54 -4.52
N GLN A 120 1.97 -18.14 -3.56
CA GLN A 120 2.65 -19.03 -2.62
C GLN A 120 1.84 -19.28 -1.33
N LEU A 121 0.96 -18.35 -0.94
CA LEU A 121 0.18 -18.44 0.29
C LEU A 121 -0.69 -19.71 0.41
N PRO A 122 -1.27 -20.29 -0.66
CA PRO A 122 -2.01 -21.55 -0.56
C PRO A 122 -1.19 -22.72 -0.02
N ALA A 123 0.13 -22.73 -0.23
CA ALA A 123 1.04 -23.77 0.27
C ALA A 123 1.33 -23.66 1.78
N VAL A 124 1.07 -22.52 2.40
CA VAL A 124 1.23 -22.33 3.83
C VAL A 124 0.12 -23.09 4.56
N ALA A 125 0.46 -23.90 5.54
CA ALA A 125 -0.52 -24.69 6.30
C ALA A 125 -1.42 -23.82 7.19
N GLY A 126 -2.65 -24.30 7.44
CA GLY A 126 -3.64 -23.71 8.33
C GLY A 126 -4.52 -22.63 7.68
N PRO A 127 -5.58 -22.21 8.38
CA PRO A 127 -6.49 -21.17 7.92
C PRO A 127 -5.80 -19.82 7.92
N LYS A 128 -6.08 -19.00 6.87
CA LYS A 128 -5.43 -17.70 6.66
C LYS A 128 -6.44 -16.60 6.40
N PHE A 129 -6.25 -15.46 7.02
CA PHE A 129 -6.83 -14.20 6.61
C PHE A 129 -5.77 -13.42 5.85
N VAL A 130 -6.01 -13.12 4.59
CA VAL A 130 -5.05 -12.40 3.74
C VAL A 130 -5.61 -11.05 3.35
N PHE A 131 -4.90 -9.99 3.71
CA PHE A 131 -5.18 -8.64 3.25
C PHE A 131 -4.15 -8.24 2.18
N ALA A 132 -4.64 -8.01 0.95
CA ALA A 132 -3.84 -7.55 -0.17
C ALA A 132 -4.53 -6.35 -0.82
N HIS A 133 -3.96 -5.16 -0.67
CA HIS A 133 -4.42 -3.96 -1.33
C HIS A 133 -3.40 -3.55 -2.39
N ILE A 134 -3.63 -3.99 -3.63
CA ILE A 134 -2.73 -3.75 -4.75
C ILE A 134 -3.15 -2.46 -5.45
N ILE A 135 -2.25 -1.46 -5.47
CA ILE A 135 -2.50 -0.14 -6.06
C ILE A 135 -2.23 -0.20 -7.58
N ALA A 136 -3.06 -0.96 -8.28
CA ALA A 136 -3.02 -1.08 -9.73
C ALA A 136 -4.45 -1.35 -10.23
N PRO A 137 -4.89 -0.71 -11.30
CA PRO A 137 -4.23 0.25 -12.21
C PRO A 137 -4.39 1.72 -11.77
N HIS A 138 -4.11 2.04 -10.51
CA HIS A 138 -4.15 3.43 -10.03
C HIS A 138 -2.91 4.20 -10.49
N PRO A 139 -3.02 5.49 -10.93
CA PRO A 139 -1.84 6.33 -11.18
C PRO A 139 -0.95 6.49 -9.93
N PRO A 140 0.36 6.66 -10.12
CA PRO A 140 1.07 6.69 -11.40
C PRO A 140 1.18 5.30 -12.04
N PHE A 141 0.95 5.24 -13.37
CA PHE A 141 1.05 3.97 -14.09
C PHE A 141 2.51 3.52 -14.16
N VAL A 142 2.74 2.27 -13.81
CA VAL A 142 4.08 1.66 -13.77
C VAL A 142 4.23 0.50 -14.76
N PHE A 143 3.13 0.11 -15.39
CA PHE A 143 3.09 -0.85 -16.49
C PHE A 143 2.28 -0.29 -17.65
N ASP A 144 2.67 -0.64 -18.86
CA ASP A 144 1.87 -0.40 -20.05
C ASP A 144 0.79 -1.48 -20.23
N ARG A 145 -0.02 -1.34 -21.28
CA ARG A 145 -1.09 -2.29 -21.63
C ARG A 145 -0.60 -3.71 -21.92
N THR A 146 0.69 -3.92 -22.14
CA THR A 146 1.30 -5.23 -22.39
C THR A 146 1.90 -5.84 -21.12
N GLY A 147 1.91 -5.09 -20.01
CA GLY A 147 2.54 -5.45 -18.76
C GLY A 147 4.05 -5.13 -18.73
N ALA A 148 4.57 -4.44 -19.74
CA ALA A 148 5.96 -3.99 -19.70
C ALA A 148 6.12 -2.82 -18.72
N SER A 149 7.22 -2.81 -17.98
CA SER A 149 7.54 -1.76 -17.04
C SER A 149 7.75 -0.41 -17.74
N ILE A 150 7.13 0.63 -17.21
CA ILE A 150 7.31 2.01 -17.67
C ILE A 150 7.80 2.89 -16.53
N GLN A 151 8.59 3.90 -16.89
CA GLN A 151 9.03 4.94 -15.97
C GLN A 151 8.85 6.29 -16.66
N PRO A 152 7.72 6.96 -16.39
CA PRO A 152 7.46 8.29 -16.95
C PRO A 152 8.51 9.31 -16.50
N ASP A 153 8.78 10.29 -17.36
CA ASP A 153 9.67 11.42 -17.04
C ASP A 153 8.93 12.45 -16.17
N ARG A 154 8.55 12.01 -14.97
CA ARG A 154 7.91 12.85 -13.93
C ARG A 154 8.20 12.29 -12.55
N THR A 155 8.11 13.13 -11.54
CA THR A 155 8.28 12.72 -10.14
C THR A 155 7.19 11.73 -9.76
N TYR A 156 7.57 10.64 -9.09
CA TYR A 156 6.64 9.66 -8.56
C TYR A 156 5.82 10.25 -7.41
N PHE A 157 4.49 10.14 -7.50
CA PHE A 157 3.58 10.53 -6.42
C PHE A 157 2.26 9.75 -6.53
N LEU A 158 1.90 8.96 -5.52
CA LEU A 158 0.66 8.16 -5.51
C LEU A 158 -0.63 8.99 -5.56
N GLY A 159 -0.56 10.27 -5.21
CA GLY A 159 -1.69 11.19 -5.28
C GLY A 159 -1.87 11.86 -6.64
N ASP A 160 -1.05 11.56 -7.65
CA ASP A 160 -0.99 12.25 -8.95
C ASP A 160 -2.10 11.81 -9.93
N ALA A 161 -3.28 11.48 -9.42
CA ALA A 161 -4.42 11.14 -10.27
C ALA A 161 -4.82 12.30 -11.22
N ASP A 162 -4.61 13.55 -10.80
CA ASP A 162 -4.94 14.74 -11.60
C ASP A 162 -4.01 14.91 -12.81
N GLY A 163 -2.76 14.48 -12.72
CA GLY A 163 -1.81 14.51 -13.84
C GLY A 163 -2.19 13.56 -14.99
N TYR A 164 -3.10 12.63 -14.75
CA TYR A 164 -3.59 11.65 -15.73
C TYR A 164 -5.02 11.94 -16.22
N ARG A 165 -5.67 13.00 -15.74
CA ARG A 165 -7.01 13.38 -16.19
C ARG A 165 -7.00 13.71 -17.68
N GLY A 166 -7.88 13.04 -18.43
CA GLY A 166 -8.04 13.24 -19.87
C GLY A 166 -7.01 12.52 -20.74
N ASN A 167 -6.08 11.77 -20.17
CA ASN A 167 -5.14 10.94 -20.91
C ASN A 167 -5.62 9.48 -20.96
N THR A 168 -6.64 9.22 -21.80
CA THR A 168 -7.20 7.87 -21.98
C THR A 168 -6.21 6.88 -22.59
N VAL A 169 -5.16 7.35 -23.27
CA VAL A 169 -4.15 6.49 -23.91
C VAL A 169 -3.22 5.87 -22.88
N GLU A 170 -2.93 6.56 -21.78
CA GLU A 170 -2.13 5.99 -20.68
C GLU A 170 -2.95 5.06 -19.79
N TYR A 171 -4.29 5.15 -19.86
CA TYR A 171 -5.19 4.34 -19.04
C TYR A 171 -5.59 3.02 -19.70
N LEU A 172 -5.47 2.91 -21.02
CA LEU A 172 -5.82 1.75 -21.85
C LEU A 172 -4.61 0.97 -22.29
#